data_65bd244e58006495671e73cd64377a55
#
_entry.id   65bd244e58006495671e73cd64377a55
#
_cell.length_a   1.000
_cell.length_b   1.000
_cell.length_c   1.000
_cell.angle_alpha   90.00
_cell.angle_beta   90.00
_cell.angle_gamma   90.00
#
_symmetry.space_group_name_H-M   'P 1'
#
loop_
_entity.id
_entity.type
_entity.pdbx_description
1 polymer ?
#
loop_
_entity_poly.entity_id
_entity_poly.type
_entity_poly.pdbx_seq_one_letter_code
_entity_poly.pdbx_strand_id
1 'polypeptide(L)'
;MVRHTAGHLVALNWTMKNVFNVDPGDVFWAASDVGWVVGHSYICYGPLLHGNTTVVFEGKPIGTPDAGTFWRVIEEHKVHSFFTAPTAFRAGQRADPKGEVAEKNDTSLLEQASQAGARAG
;
A
#
# COMPACT_ATOMS: atom_id res chain seq x y z
N MET A 1 16.09 -15.32 6.10
CA MET A 1 16.37 -14.08 5.35
C MET A 1 17.40 -13.26 6.13
N VAL A 2 18.47 -12.83 5.48
CA VAL A 2 19.52 -12.01 6.11
C VAL A 2 19.43 -10.59 5.57
N ARG A 3 19.51 -9.57 6.43
CA ARG A 3 19.45 -8.17 6.06
C ARG A 3 20.56 -7.38 6.74
N HIS A 4 21.14 -6.45 6.02
CA HIS A 4 22.03 -5.45 6.59
C HIS A 4 21.21 -4.44 7.41
N THR A 5 21.53 -4.29 8.68
CA THR A 5 20.77 -3.37 9.54
C THR A 5 20.86 -1.93 9.07
N ALA A 6 22.04 -1.36 9.01
CA ALA A 6 22.23 0.05 8.64
C ALA A 6 21.88 0.33 7.16
N GLY A 7 22.40 -0.47 6.24
CA GLY A 7 22.14 -0.28 4.81
C GLY A 7 20.66 -0.47 4.46
N HIS A 8 20.00 -1.42 5.11
CA HIS A 8 18.57 -1.64 4.92
C HIS A 8 17.74 -0.45 5.41
N LEU A 9 18.06 0.10 6.58
CA LEU A 9 17.36 1.27 7.12
C LEU A 9 17.54 2.50 6.22
N VAL A 10 18.76 2.77 5.74
CA VAL A 10 19.01 3.87 4.81
C VAL A 10 18.21 3.72 3.52
N ALA A 11 18.21 2.52 2.93
CA ALA A 11 17.46 2.23 1.71
C ALA A 11 15.95 2.41 1.93
N LEU A 12 15.39 1.91 3.02
CA LEU A 12 13.97 2.06 3.32
C LEU A 12 13.58 3.52 3.52
N ASN A 13 14.34 4.27 4.32
CA ASN A 13 14.06 5.68 4.54
C ASN A 13 14.11 6.49 3.23
N TRP A 14 15.08 6.21 2.37
CA TRP A 14 15.19 6.84 1.06
C TRP A 14 14.00 6.49 0.15
N THR A 15 13.58 5.23 0.12
CA THR A 15 12.46 4.79 -0.73
C THR A 15 11.12 5.34 -0.30
N MET A 16 10.88 5.53 0.99
CA MET A 16 9.63 6.14 1.47
C MET A 16 9.43 7.52 0.84
N LYS A 17 10.46 8.36 0.79
CA LYS A 17 10.37 9.69 0.17
C LYS A 17 10.42 9.64 -1.35
N ASN A 18 11.38 8.93 -1.92
CA ASN A 18 11.72 9.07 -3.35
C ASN A 18 10.97 8.09 -4.26
N VAL A 19 10.45 7.00 -3.72
CA VAL A 19 9.68 6.00 -4.49
C VAL A 19 8.19 6.09 -4.16
N PHE A 20 7.84 6.20 -2.89
CA PHE A 20 6.44 6.22 -2.45
C PHE A 20 5.87 7.61 -2.21
N ASN A 21 6.69 8.65 -2.33
CA ASN A 21 6.30 10.06 -2.25
C ASN A 21 5.53 10.41 -0.96
N VAL A 22 5.96 9.87 0.17
CA VAL A 22 5.37 10.19 1.47
C VAL A 22 6.32 11.02 2.31
N ASP A 23 5.76 11.95 3.07
CA ASP A 23 6.44 12.72 4.08
C ASP A 23 6.11 12.18 5.49
N PRO A 24 6.96 12.42 6.51
CA PRO A 24 6.63 12.08 7.88
C PRO A 24 5.25 12.61 8.27
N GLY A 25 4.44 11.75 8.89
CA GLY A 25 3.05 12.06 9.25
C GLY A 25 2.01 11.58 8.25
N ASP A 26 2.38 11.38 6.97
CA ASP A 26 1.47 10.84 5.97
C ASP A 26 1.09 9.38 6.26
N VAL A 27 -0.08 8.96 5.80
CA VAL A 27 -0.54 7.59 5.92
C VAL A 27 -0.10 6.78 4.72
N PHE A 28 0.67 5.74 4.97
CA PHE A 28 1.14 4.78 3.98
C PHE A 28 0.51 3.41 4.20
N TRP A 29 0.05 2.80 3.13
CA TRP A 29 -0.50 1.45 3.20
C TRP A 29 0.14 0.52 2.19
N ALA A 30 0.89 -0.47 2.68
CA ALA A 30 1.31 -1.62 1.90
C ALA A 30 0.32 -2.77 2.13
N ALA A 31 -0.59 -2.99 1.18
CA ALA A 31 -1.56 -4.09 1.23
C ALA A 31 -0.88 -5.40 0.79
N SER A 32 -0.06 -5.94 1.68
CA SER A 32 0.70 -7.17 1.50
C SER A 32 0.65 -8.00 2.78
N ASP A 33 1.10 -9.24 2.70
CA ASP A 33 1.24 -10.10 3.86
C ASP A 33 2.45 -9.67 4.70
N VAL A 34 2.24 -9.44 6.00
CA VAL A 34 3.31 -9.05 6.93
C VAL A 34 4.39 -10.14 7.08
N GLY A 35 4.05 -11.38 6.80
CA GLY A 35 4.99 -12.52 6.82
C GLY A 35 5.99 -12.55 5.66
N TRP A 36 5.79 -11.76 4.60
CA TRP A 36 6.69 -11.67 3.46
C TRP A 36 7.68 -10.49 3.59
N VAL A 37 8.72 -10.52 2.75
CA VAL A 37 9.76 -9.49 2.75
C VAL A 37 9.21 -8.07 2.54
N VAL A 38 8.21 -7.93 1.67
CA VAL A 38 7.55 -6.64 1.42
C VAL A 38 6.79 -6.18 2.66
N GLY A 39 6.12 -7.09 3.36
CA GLY A 39 5.45 -6.77 4.61
C GLY A 39 6.41 -6.30 5.70
N HIS A 40 7.52 -7.00 5.90
CA HIS A 40 8.56 -6.57 6.84
C HIS A 40 9.07 -5.17 6.50
N SER A 41 9.41 -4.93 5.23
CA SER A 41 10.02 -3.67 4.80
C SER A 41 9.04 -2.50 4.79
N TYR A 42 7.82 -2.71 4.29
CA TYR A 42 6.89 -1.63 3.92
C TYR A 42 5.55 -1.65 4.67
N ILE A 43 5.27 -2.65 5.51
CA ILE A 43 4.22 -2.53 6.52
C ILE A 43 4.84 -2.05 7.84
N CYS A 44 6.02 -2.54 8.19
CA CYS A 44 6.65 -2.31 9.49
C CYS A 44 7.80 -1.29 9.42
N TYR A 45 8.96 -1.71 8.89
CA TYR A 45 10.20 -0.95 9.09
C TYR A 45 10.27 0.37 8.34
N GLY A 46 9.94 0.41 7.06
CA GLY A 46 10.03 1.62 6.24
C GLY A 46 9.15 2.75 6.75
N PRO A 47 7.84 2.53 6.85
CA PRO A 47 6.93 3.58 7.32
C PRO A 47 7.25 4.07 8.73
N LEU A 48 7.46 3.16 9.68
CA LEU A 48 7.73 3.55 11.07
C LEU A 48 9.06 4.29 11.21
N LEU A 49 10.10 3.86 10.50
CA LEU A 49 11.39 4.56 10.51
C LEU A 49 11.28 5.98 9.93
N HIS A 50 10.48 6.14 8.87
CA HIS A 50 10.30 7.43 8.20
C HIS A 50 9.35 8.37 8.94
N GLY A 51 8.63 7.88 9.96
CA GLY A 51 7.66 8.66 10.73
C GLY A 51 6.27 8.69 10.12
N ASN A 52 5.93 7.68 9.31
CA ASN A 52 4.61 7.54 8.71
C ASN A 52 3.66 6.75 9.61
N THR A 53 2.37 7.00 9.46
CA THR A 53 1.34 6.08 9.91
C THR A 53 1.26 4.92 8.92
N THR A 54 1.28 3.69 9.41
CA THR A 54 1.15 2.49 8.58
C THR A 54 -0.16 1.77 8.86
N VAL A 55 -0.79 1.25 7.81
CA VAL A 55 -2.02 0.46 7.94
C VAL A 55 -1.67 -1.02 7.92
N VAL A 56 -2.13 -1.74 8.95
CA VAL A 56 -2.09 -3.21 9.01
C VAL A 56 -3.51 -3.72 8.74
N PHE A 57 -3.67 -4.43 7.63
CA PHE A 57 -4.97 -4.89 7.17
C PHE A 57 -5.09 -6.42 7.28
N GLU A 58 -6.09 -6.86 8.00
CA GLU A 58 -6.46 -8.28 8.08
C GLU A 58 -7.57 -8.59 7.10
N GLY A 59 -7.21 -9.12 5.94
CA GLY A 59 -8.18 -9.46 4.91
C GLY A 59 -7.55 -9.79 3.56
N LYS A 60 -8.40 -10.12 2.61
CA LYS A 60 -7.99 -10.41 1.23
C LYS A 60 -8.35 -9.23 0.32
N PRO A 61 -7.65 -9.04 -0.81
CA PRO A 61 -7.95 -7.97 -1.77
C PRO A 61 -9.39 -8.00 -2.28
N ILE A 62 -9.96 -9.20 -2.37
CA ILE A 62 -11.34 -9.44 -2.80
C ILE A 62 -11.99 -10.44 -1.88
N GLY A 63 -13.26 -10.21 -1.55
CA GLY A 63 -14.05 -11.11 -0.70
C GLY A 63 -13.91 -10.87 0.80
N THR A 64 -13.43 -9.67 1.22
CA THR A 64 -13.39 -9.28 2.64
C THR A 64 -13.96 -7.86 2.83
N PRO A 65 -15.25 -7.63 2.81
CA PRO A 65 -16.31 -8.53 2.33
C PRO A 65 -16.47 -8.54 0.80
N ASP A 66 -15.97 -7.52 0.09
CA ASP A 66 -16.16 -7.33 -1.35
C ASP A 66 -14.99 -6.59 -2.03
N ALA A 67 -15.12 -6.27 -3.33
CA ALA A 67 -14.09 -5.57 -4.10
C ALA A 67 -13.86 -4.10 -3.69
N GLY A 68 -14.77 -3.51 -2.95
CA GLY A 68 -14.66 -2.11 -2.50
C GLY A 68 -13.86 -1.92 -1.22
N THR A 69 -13.43 -3.01 -0.57
CA THR A 69 -12.79 -2.93 0.74
C THR A 69 -11.53 -2.06 0.72
N PHE A 70 -10.69 -2.18 -0.30
CA PHE A 70 -9.47 -1.37 -0.39
C PHE A 70 -9.78 0.12 -0.50
N TRP A 71 -10.76 0.49 -1.28
CA TRP A 71 -11.17 1.88 -1.45
C TRP A 71 -11.76 2.47 -0.17
N ARG A 72 -12.56 1.70 0.58
CA ARG A 72 -13.07 2.11 1.89
C ARG A 72 -11.96 2.31 2.91
N VAL A 73 -10.97 1.44 2.95
CA VAL A 73 -9.79 1.59 3.83
C VAL A 73 -9.00 2.83 3.47
N ILE A 74 -8.79 3.10 2.17
CA ILE A 74 -8.10 4.31 1.70
C ILE A 74 -8.85 5.57 2.13
N GLU A 75 -10.16 5.61 1.95
CA GLU A 75 -11.01 6.72 2.37
C GLU A 75 -11.01 6.92 3.88
N GLU A 76 -11.29 5.85 4.64
CA GLU A 76 -11.42 5.90 6.11
C GLU A 76 -10.14 6.34 6.80
N HIS A 77 -9.00 5.81 6.36
CA HIS A 77 -7.70 6.09 6.97
C HIS A 77 -6.92 7.22 6.29
N LYS A 78 -7.50 7.88 5.29
CA LYS A 78 -6.88 9.00 4.57
C LYS A 78 -5.50 8.63 4.02
N VAL A 79 -5.42 7.50 3.32
CA VAL A 79 -4.17 6.97 2.78
C VAL A 79 -3.61 7.88 1.69
N HIS A 80 -2.37 8.32 1.84
CA HIS A 80 -1.65 9.16 0.87
C HIS A 80 -0.95 8.34 -0.21
N SER A 81 -0.38 7.21 0.17
CA SER A 81 0.29 6.32 -0.78
C SER A 81 -0.08 4.87 -0.51
N PHE A 82 -0.46 4.17 -1.58
CA PHE A 82 -0.92 2.79 -1.56
C PHE A 82 0.00 1.90 -2.38
N PHE A 83 0.48 0.82 -1.79
CA PHE A 83 1.37 -0.14 -2.43
C PHE A 83 0.82 -1.55 -2.30
N THR A 84 0.68 -2.27 -3.41
CA THR A 84 0.18 -3.64 -3.38
C THR A 84 0.77 -4.52 -4.47
N ALA A 85 0.37 -5.79 -4.51
CA ALA A 85 0.80 -6.71 -5.55
C ALA A 85 -0.03 -6.52 -6.84
N PRO A 86 0.57 -6.71 -8.04
CA PRO A 86 -0.15 -6.64 -9.32
C PRO A 86 -1.36 -7.57 -9.40
N THR A 87 -1.28 -8.72 -8.72
CA THR A 87 -2.39 -9.67 -8.63
C THR A 87 -3.61 -9.10 -7.92
N ALA A 88 -3.41 -8.25 -6.92
CA ALA A 88 -4.49 -7.58 -6.19
C ALA A 88 -5.20 -6.56 -7.10
N PHE A 89 -4.45 -5.74 -7.85
CA PHE A 89 -5.03 -4.82 -8.83
C PHE A 89 -5.83 -5.55 -9.91
N ARG A 90 -5.26 -6.60 -10.50
CA ARG A 90 -5.98 -7.40 -11.53
C ARG A 90 -7.24 -8.05 -10.98
N ALA A 91 -7.20 -8.50 -9.75
CA ALA A 91 -8.37 -9.07 -9.10
C ALA A 91 -9.44 -7.99 -8.86
N GLY A 92 -9.06 -6.78 -8.44
CA GLY A 92 -9.95 -5.63 -8.33
C GLY A 92 -10.58 -5.25 -9.67
N GLN A 93 -9.78 -5.12 -10.72
CA GLN A 93 -10.27 -4.81 -12.08
C GLN A 93 -11.26 -5.85 -12.63
N ARG A 94 -11.05 -7.13 -12.31
CA ARG A 94 -12.01 -8.20 -12.71
C ARG A 94 -13.32 -8.11 -11.95
N ALA A 95 -13.28 -7.71 -10.69
CA ALA A 95 -14.47 -7.62 -9.84
C ALA A 95 -15.25 -6.31 -10.08
N ASP A 96 -14.56 -5.24 -10.48
CA ASP A 96 -15.12 -3.94 -10.82
C ASP A 96 -14.52 -3.41 -12.14
N PRO A 97 -14.93 -3.97 -13.29
CA PRO A 97 -14.35 -3.60 -14.59
C PRO A 97 -14.58 -2.15 -15.01
N LYS A 98 -15.57 -1.50 -14.43
CA LYS A 98 -15.94 -0.11 -14.75
C LYS A 98 -15.42 0.90 -13.75
N GLY A 99 -14.85 0.45 -12.62
CA GLY A 99 -14.37 1.33 -11.57
C GLY A 99 -15.49 2.00 -10.74
N GLU A 100 -16.71 1.53 -10.85
CA GLU A 100 -17.88 2.14 -10.18
C GLU A 100 -17.75 2.11 -8.64
N VAL A 101 -17.04 1.11 -8.11
CA VAL A 101 -16.80 0.98 -6.67
C VAL A 101 -15.72 1.96 -6.22
N ALA A 102 -14.68 2.17 -7.02
CA ALA A 102 -13.65 3.15 -6.73
C ALA A 102 -14.21 4.59 -6.72
N GLU A 103 -15.07 4.92 -7.68
CA GLU A 103 -15.68 6.25 -7.80
C GLU A 103 -16.61 6.64 -6.63
N LYS A 104 -17.11 5.66 -5.89
CA LYS A 104 -18.00 5.89 -4.73
C LYS A 104 -17.26 6.30 -3.46
N ASN A 105 -15.94 6.17 -3.43
CA ASN A 105 -15.14 6.45 -2.26
C ASN A 105 -14.29 7.72 -2.47
N ASP A 106 -14.11 8.50 -1.40
CA ASP A 106 -13.25 9.68 -1.44
C ASP A 106 -11.77 9.28 -1.38
N THR A 107 -11.13 9.29 -2.53
CA THR A 107 -9.69 9.01 -2.68
C THR A 107 -8.88 10.29 -2.95
N SER A 108 -9.41 11.46 -2.62
CA SER A 108 -8.81 12.76 -2.92
C SER A 108 -7.42 12.97 -2.33
N LEU A 109 -7.09 12.30 -1.22
CA LEU A 109 -5.78 12.34 -0.58
C LEU A 109 -4.81 11.28 -1.11
N LEU A 110 -5.28 10.34 -1.94
CA LEU A 110 -4.41 9.33 -2.52
C LEU A 110 -3.57 9.94 -3.65
N GLU A 111 -2.31 10.26 -3.33
CA GLU A 111 -1.38 10.85 -4.28
C GLU A 111 -0.70 9.81 -5.16
N GLN A 112 -0.54 8.59 -4.66
CA GLN A 112 0.17 7.54 -5.38
C GLN A 112 -0.39 6.16 -5.11
N ALA A 113 -0.57 5.39 -6.19
CA ALA A 113 -0.80 3.95 -6.14
C ALA A 113 0.34 3.22 -6.87
N SER A 114 1.01 2.31 -6.20
CA SER A 114 2.19 1.62 -6.69
C SER A 114 2.01 0.10 -6.64
N GLN A 115 2.68 -0.60 -7.56
CA GLN A 115 2.72 -2.06 -7.58
C GLN A 115 4.14 -2.57 -7.86
N ALA A 116 4.50 -3.71 -7.30
CA ALA A 116 5.79 -4.34 -7.50
C ALA A 116 5.74 -5.32 -8.70
N GLY A 117 6.68 -5.15 -9.65
CA GLY A 117 7.06 -6.22 -10.58
C GLY A 117 6.17 -6.45 -11.80
N ALA A 118 5.27 -5.54 -12.17
CA ALA A 118 4.54 -5.63 -13.45
C ALA A 118 4.24 -4.24 -14.03
N ARG A 119 4.05 -4.18 -15.36
CA ARG A 119 3.52 -2.97 -15.99
C ARG A 119 2.08 -2.74 -15.51
N ALA A 120 1.76 -1.50 -15.21
CA ALA A 120 0.38 -1.07 -15.16
C ALA A 120 -0.20 -1.23 -16.56
N GLY A 121 -1.26 -2.03 -16.69
CA GLY A 121 -1.98 -2.21 -17.97
C GLY A 121 -2.89 -1.05 -18.22
#